data_fb43583561b46a25de1c3ebc1e18f70d
#
_entry.id   fb43583561b46a25de1c3ebc1e18f70d
#
_cell.length_a   1.000
_cell.length_b   1.000
_cell.length_c   1.000
_cell.angle_alpha   90.00
_cell.angle_beta   90.00
_cell.angle_gamma   90.00
#
_symmetry.space_group_name_H-M   'P 1'
#
loop_
_entity.id
_entity.type
_entity.pdbx_description
1 polymer ?
#
loop_
_entity_poly.entity_id
_entity_poly.type
_entity_poly.pdbx_seq_one_letter_code
_entity_poly.pdbx_strand_id
1 'polypeptide(L)'
;MGLLDKIMGMGGAKSDGKKQEIRALFNSKVENGDSYTVVAAMNMVTTKKLLEEVRTYYNYIIGYQDGGDPELVIIATDSQLSSFEDPVFCKKSECTKAEYLQETGSFTLTHPAFGNDPLDFSIIASTNWGGYVISVSYVDEFMPFMEFYQNRFAK
;
A
#
# COMPACT_ATOMS: atom_id res chain seq x y z
N MET A 1 -5.09 -31.44 6.93
CA MET A 1 -4.25 -30.79 5.91
C MET A 1 -3.10 -31.69 5.53
N GLY A 2 -2.93 -31.93 4.23
CA GLY A 2 -1.87 -32.78 3.72
C GLY A 2 -0.49 -32.10 3.72
N LEU A 3 0.54 -32.91 3.52
CA LEU A 3 1.90 -32.44 3.39
C LEU A 3 2.06 -31.43 2.23
N LEU A 4 1.32 -31.66 1.14
CA LEU A 4 1.33 -30.78 -0.02
C LEU A 4 0.82 -29.39 0.32
N ASP A 5 -0.24 -29.31 1.11
CA ASP A 5 -0.77 -28.02 1.58
C ASP A 5 0.25 -27.28 2.45
N LYS A 6 0.99 -28.01 3.28
CA LYS A 6 2.07 -27.45 4.09
C LYS A 6 3.18 -26.85 3.22
N ILE A 7 3.59 -27.56 2.18
CA ILE A 7 4.66 -27.12 1.30
C ILE A 7 4.20 -25.93 0.44
N MET A 8 3.02 -26.02 -0.16
CA MET A 8 2.48 -24.95 -1.00
C MET A 8 2.02 -23.74 -0.22
N GLY A 9 1.59 -23.95 1.03
CA GLY A 9 1.10 -22.88 1.89
C GLY A 9 2.16 -22.14 2.68
N MET A 10 3.41 -22.57 2.66
CA MET A 10 4.45 -21.95 3.50
C MET A 10 4.65 -20.46 3.19
N GLY A 11 4.75 -20.09 1.93
CA GLY A 11 4.82 -18.68 1.51
C GLY A 11 3.52 -17.95 1.76
N GLY A 12 2.37 -18.59 1.43
CA GLY A 12 1.05 -18.04 1.64
C GLY A 12 0.71 -17.87 3.11
N ALA A 13 1.10 -18.84 3.96
CA ALA A 13 0.86 -18.75 5.40
C ALA A 13 1.60 -17.56 6.03
N LYS A 14 2.84 -17.31 5.63
CA LYS A 14 3.61 -16.15 6.10
C LYS A 14 2.97 -14.84 5.62
N SER A 15 2.53 -14.79 4.37
CA SER A 15 1.87 -13.62 3.81
C SER A 15 0.52 -13.37 4.50
N ASP A 16 -0.26 -14.42 4.77
CA ASP A 16 -1.54 -14.30 5.46
C ASP A 16 -1.35 -13.81 6.91
N GLY A 17 -0.36 -14.32 7.60
CA GLY A 17 0.00 -13.84 8.94
C GLY A 17 0.41 -12.37 8.93
N LYS A 18 1.18 -11.98 7.93
CA LYS A 18 1.59 -10.58 7.74
C LYS A 18 0.38 -9.70 7.42
N LYS A 19 -0.56 -10.17 6.60
CA LYS A 19 -1.80 -9.44 6.31
C LYS A 19 -2.63 -9.22 7.57
N GLN A 20 -2.72 -10.22 8.44
CA GLN A 20 -3.42 -10.09 9.72
C GLN A 20 -2.74 -9.06 10.63
N GLU A 21 -1.42 -9.08 10.69
CA GLU A 21 -0.64 -8.10 11.44
C GLU A 21 -0.89 -6.68 10.91
N ILE A 22 -0.85 -6.51 9.60
CA ILE A 22 -1.11 -5.22 8.94
C ILE A 22 -2.53 -4.74 9.24
N ARG A 23 -3.52 -5.63 9.17
CA ARG A 23 -4.91 -5.30 9.52
C ARG A 23 -5.03 -4.86 10.98
N ALA A 24 -4.39 -5.56 11.90
CA ALA A 24 -4.43 -5.22 13.31
C ALA A 24 -3.78 -3.86 13.57
N LEU A 25 -2.66 -3.58 12.92
CA LEU A 25 -1.98 -2.30 13.03
C LEU A 25 -2.85 -1.16 12.48
N PHE A 26 -3.47 -1.37 11.33
CA PHE A 26 -4.38 -0.39 10.76
C PHE A 26 -5.53 -0.09 11.72
N ASN A 27 -6.15 -1.13 12.26
CA ASN A 27 -7.29 -0.97 13.18
C ASN A 27 -6.88 -0.29 14.49
N SER A 28 -5.63 -0.43 14.91
CA SER A 28 -5.14 0.24 16.13
C SER A 28 -4.97 1.75 15.95
N LYS A 29 -4.86 2.21 14.70
CA LYS A 29 -4.59 3.62 14.39
C LYS A 29 -5.78 4.33 13.74
N VAL A 30 -6.74 3.59 13.20
CA VAL A 30 -7.87 4.15 12.45
C VAL A 30 -9.16 3.72 13.11
N GLU A 31 -9.95 4.70 13.52
CA GLU A 31 -11.29 4.45 14.08
C GLU A 31 -12.17 3.79 13.00
N ASN A 32 -12.93 2.78 13.39
CA ASN A 32 -13.74 1.98 12.47
C ASN A 32 -12.91 1.32 11.35
N GLY A 33 -11.68 0.90 11.67
CA GLY A 33 -10.76 0.30 10.70
C GLY A 33 -11.34 -0.88 9.94
N ASP A 34 -12.24 -1.65 10.55
CA ASP A 34 -12.89 -2.79 9.90
C ASP A 34 -13.79 -2.41 8.71
N SER A 35 -14.20 -1.14 8.61
CA SER A 35 -14.97 -0.65 7.45
C SER A 35 -14.10 -0.43 6.21
N TYR A 36 -12.80 -0.49 6.35
CA TYR A 36 -11.85 -0.32 5.25
C TYR A 36 -11.32 -1.66 4.78
N THR A 37 -11.07 -1.75 3.47
CA THR A 37 -10.25 -2.83 2.90
C THR A 37 -8.80 -2.36 2.99
N VAL A 38 -7.88 -3.23 3.44
CA VAL A 38 -6.50 -2.85 3.72
C VAL A 38 -5.55 -3.61 2.82
N VAL A 39 -4.59 -2.89 2.25
CA VAL A 39 -3.49 -3.44 1.45
C VAL A 39 -2.19 -2.78 1.90
N ALA A 40 -1.06 -3.34 1.48
CA ALA A 40 0.24 -2.70 1.66
C ALA A 40 0.79 -2.26 0.31
N ALA A 41 1.52 -1.16 0.33
CA ALA A 41 2.08 -0.56 -0.87
C ALA A 41 3.51 -0.11 -0.62
N MET A 42 4.21 0.16 -1.70
CA MET A 42 5.60 0.61 -1.65
C MET A 42 5.88 1.63 -2.74
N ASN A 43 6.96 2.37 -2.57
CA ASN A 43 7.55 3.16 -3.64
C ASN A 43 9.06 3.08 -3.53
N MET A 44 9.74 3.12 -4.66
CA MET A 44 11.19 3.15 -4.72
C MET A 44 11.61 4.38 -5.50
N VAL A 45 12.48 5.19 -4.90
CA VAL A 45 13.03 6.38 -5.53
C VAL A 45 14.53 6.17 -5.72
N THR A 46 14.99 6.33 -6.96
CA THR A 46 16.40 6.24 -7.30
C THR A 46 16.97 7.63 -7.45
N THR A 47 18.05 7.90 -6.71
CA THR A 47 18.81 9.14 -6.81
C THR A 47 20.20 8.83 -7.34
N LYS A 48 20.55 9.43 -8.48
CA LYS A 48 21.88 9.26 -9.05
C LYS A 48 22.81 10.34 -8.51
N LYS A 49 23.90 9.91 -7.88
CA LYS A 49 25.00 10.75 -7.44
C LYS A 49 26.19 10.52 -8.35
N LEU A 50 27.22 11.37 -8.25
CA LEU A 50 28.34 11.41 -9.16
C LEU A 50 28.97 10.03 -9.45
N LEU A 51 29.13 9.19 -8.42
CA LEU A 51 29.78 7.89 -8.54
C LEU A 51 28.93 6.72 -8.02
N GLU A 52 27.68 7.00 -7.64
CA GLU A 52 26.81 5.96 -7.07
C GLU A 52 25.35 6.22 -7.38
N GLU A 53 24.56 5.16 -7.24
CA GLU A 53 23.12 5.21 -7.33
C GLU A 53 22.55 4.83 -5.96
N VAL A 54 21.69 5.68 -5.41
CA VAL A 54 21.05 5.42 -4.13
C VAL A 54 19.57 5.15 -4.37
N ARG A 55 19.10 4.02 -3.86
CA ARG A 55 17.68 3.64 -3.91
C ARG A 55 17.07 3.80 -2.54
N THR A 56 15.97 4.53 -2.46
CA THR A 56 15.21 4.72 -1.22
C THR A 56 13.86 4.04 -1.38
N TYR A 57 13.51 3.22 -0.37
CA TYR A 57 12.26 2.47 -0.38
C TYR A 57 11.32 3.05 0.66
N TYR A 58 10.07 3.24 0.25
CA TYR A 58 9.00 3.71 1.11
C TYR A 58 7.94 2.63 1.21
N ASN A 59 7.40 2.44 2.40
CA ASN A 59 6.38 1.44 2.66
C ASN A 59 5.14 2.11 3.25
N TYR A 60 3.99 1.65 2.82
CA TYR A 60 2.71 2.21 3.24
C TYR A 60 1.70 1.11 3.56
N ILE A 61 0.88 1.37 4.57
CA ILE A 61 -0.35 0.62 4.78
C ILE A 61 -1.47 1.51 4.26
N ILE A 62 -2.31 0.98 3.38
CA ILE A 62 -3.38 1.73 2.74
C ILE A 62 -4.71 1.07 3.03
N GLY A 63 -5.62 1.82 3.67
CA GLY A 63 -7.01 1.43 3.80
C GLY A 63 -7.84 2.20 2.79
N TYR A 64 -8.86 1.58 2.23
CA TYR A 64 -9.77 2.26 1.33
C TYR A 64 -11.20 1.83 1.55
N GLN A 65 -12.11 2.76 1.30
CA GLN A 65 -13.55 2.48 1.34
C GLN A 65 -14.25 3.23 0.22
N ASP A 66 -15.27 2.56 -0.32
CA ASP A 66 -16.09 3.08 -1.40
C ASP A 66 -17.42 3.55 -0.83
N GLY A 67 -17.40 4.75 -0.28
CA GLY A 67 -18.61 5.40 0.23
C GLY A 67 -19.11 6.47 -0.72
N GLY A 68 -20.00 7.34 -0.24
CA GLY A 68 -20.48 8.48 -1.00
C GLY A 68 -19.37 9.42 -1.45
N ASP A 69 -18.32 9.57 -0.61
CA ASP A 69 -17.07 10.24 -0.93
C ASP A 69 -15.95 9.22 -0.69
N PRO A 70 -15.51 8.49 -1.73
CA PRO A 70 -14.49 7.46 -1.57
C PRO A 70 -13.24 7.98 -0.88
N GLU A 71 -12.62 7.14 -0.05
CA GLU A 71 -11.53 7.56 0.82
C GLU A 71 -10.37 6.58 0.81
N LEU A 72 -9.16 7.11 0.85
CA LEU A 72 -7.94 6.39 1.18
C LEU A 72 -7.43 6.85 2.54
N VAL A 73 -6.91 5.92 3.33
CA VAL A 73 -6.15 6.22 4.55
C VAL A 73 -4.76 5.65 4.35
N ILE A 74 -3.74 6.49 4.47
CA ILE A 74 -2.36 6.12 4.18
C ILE A 74 -1.53 6.26 5.45
N ILE A 75 -0.85 5.18 5.84
CA ILE A 75 0.05 5.14 6.98
C ILE A 75 1.44 4.78 6.49
N ALA A 76 2.37 5.73 6.55
CA ALA A 76 3.76 5.45 6.22
C ALA A 76 4.40 4.61 7.33
N THR A 77 5.19 3.63 6.94
CA THR A 77 5.84 2.70 7.87
C THR A 77 7.19 2.25 7.31
N ASP A 78 7.91 1.46 8.09
CA ASP A 78 9.12 0.80 7.61
C ASP A 78 8.79 -0.64 7.13
N SER A 79 9.78 -1.30 6.55
CA SER A 79 9.60 -2.65 6.01
C SER A 79 9.37 -3.72 7.10
N GLN A 80 9.68 -3.42 8.34
CA GLN A 80 9.54 -4.33 9.48
C GLN A 80 8.29 -4.06 10.31
N LEU A 81 7.49 -3.07 9.94
CA LEU A 81 6.30 -2.65 10.68
C LEU A 81 6.62 -2.28 12.14
N SER A 82 7.77 -1.65 12.35
CA SER A 82 8.23 -1.27 13.69
C SER A 82 8.07 0.21 14.00
N SER A 83 7.86 1.04 12.97
CA SER A 83 7.73 2.48 13.10
C SER A 83 6.61 2.96 12.18
N PHE A 84 5.73 3.83 12.68
CA PHE A 84 4.55 4.30 11.95
C PHE A 84 4.41 5.81 12.08
N GLU A 85 4.05 6.44 10.98
CA GLU A 85 3.60 7.83 11.01
C GLU A 85 2.08 7.87 11.26
N ASP A 86 1.57 9.07 11.52
CA ASP A 86 0.14 9.25 11.72
C ASP A 86 -0.63 8.97 10.43
N PRO A 87 -1.84 8.40 10.53
CA PRO A 87 -2.68 8.17 9.36
C PRO A 87 -3.01 9.47 8.63
N VAL A 88 -2.94 9.45 7.31
CA VAL A 88 -3.38 10.55 6.47
C VAL A 88 -4.67 10.14 5.79
N PHE A 89 -5.74 10.90 6.03
CA PHE A 89 -7.07 10.64 5.48
C PHE A 89 -7.24 11.46 4.21
N CYS A 90 -7.48 10.78 3.10
CA CYS A 90 -7.60 11.39 1.78
C CYS A 90 -8.94 11.04 1.15
N LYS A 91 -9.92 11.92 1.27
CA LYS A 91 -11.19 11.77 0.54
C LYS A 91 -11.00 12.20 -0.90
N LYS A 92 -11.72 11.56 -1.82
CA LYS A 92 -11.68 11.90 -3.23
C LYS A 92 -11.90 13.40 -3.45
N SER A 93 -12.86 13.98 -2.75
CA SER A 93 -13.19 15.41 -2.87
C SER A 93 -12.03 16.34 -2.50
N GLU A 94 -11.12 15.87 -1.66
CA GLU A 94 -9.95 16.63 -1.19
C GLU A 94 -8.73 16.50 -2.10
N CYS A 95 -8.74 15.52 -3.00
CA CYS A 95 -7.62 15.27 -3.91
C CYS A 95 -7.72 16.18 -5.12
N THR A 96 -6.61 16.74 -5.55
CA THR A 96 -6.55 17.52 -6.79
C THR A 96 -6.30 16.65 -8.00
N LYS A 97 -5.63 15.50 -7.79
CA LYS A 97 -5.36 14.52 -8.84
C LYS A 97 -5.24 13.13 -8.23
N ALA A 98 -5.74 12.14 -8.95
CA ALA A 98 -5.56 10.73 -8.62
C ALA A 98 -5.62 9.93 -9.92
N GLU A 99 -4.58 9.12 -10.20
CA GLU A 99 -4.43 8.45 -11.47
C GLU A 99 -3.74 7.10 -11.29
N TYR A 100 -4.17 6.11 -12.07
CA TYR A 100 -3.47 4.84 -12.20
C TYR A 100 -2.67 4.83 -13.49
N LEU A 101 -1.37 4.56 -13.39
CA LEU A 101 -0.47 4.47 -14.52
C LEU A 101 -0.29 3.02 -14.94
N GLN A 102 -1.03 2.61 -15.95
CA GLN A 102 -1.05 1.22 -16.42
C GLN A 102 0.33 0.72 -16.85
N GLU A 103 1.14 1.59 -17.44
CA GLU A 103 2.47 1.23 -17.95
C GLU A 103 3.42 0.76 -16.85
N THR A 104 3.31 1.34 -15.67
CA THR A 104 4.20 1.04 -14.54
C THR A 104 3.50 0.26 -13.43
N GLY A 105 2.17 0.13 -13.49
CA GLY A 105 1.40 -0.48 -12.41
C GLY A 105 1.37 0.34 -11.15
N SER A 106 1.62 1.65 -11.25
CA SER A 106 1.69 2.54 -10.10
C SER A 106 0.48 3.47 -10.04
N PHE A 107 0.23 3.97 -8.83
CA PHE A 107 -0.85 4.89 -8.52
C PHE A 107 -0.25 6.23 -8.10
N THR A 108 -0.85 7.33 -8.52
CA THR A 108 -0.44 8.66 -8.10
C THR A 108 -1.60 9.37 -7.43
N LEU A 109 -1.27 10.21 -6.45
CA LEU A 109 -2.27 10.92 -5.65
C LEU A 109 -1.70 12.27 -5.25
N THR A 110 -2.42 13.34 -5.57
CA THR A 110 -2.07 14.69 -5.12
C THR A 110 -3.09 15.13 -4.08
N HIS A 111 -2.59 15.38 -2.87
CA HIS A 111 -3.40 15.80 -1.73
C HIS A 111 -2.56 16.78 -0.90
N PRO A 112 -3.18 17.82 -0.32
CA PRO A 112 -2.43 18.86 0.42
C PRO A 112 -1.52 18.32 1.54
N ALA A 113 -1.90 17.19 2.15
CA ALA A 113 -1.10 16.58 3.22
C ALA A 113 0.29 16.12 2.76
N PHE A 114 0.49 15.88 1.46
CA PHE A 114 1.76 15.44 0.89
C PHE A 114 2.53 16.59 0.24
N GLY A 115 2.10 17.82 0.41
CA GLY A 115 2.73 18.99 -0.19
C GLY A 115 2.40 19.15 -1.66
N ASN A 116 3.35 19.66 -2.43
CA ASN A 116 3.16 19.96 -3.86
C ASN A 116 3.46 18.76 -4.77
N ASP A 117 4.14 17.75 -4.25
CA ASP A 117 4.52 16.58 -5.03
C ASP A 117 3.48 15.47 -4.89
N PRO A 118 3.17 14.75 -5.98
CA PRO A 118 2.26 13.62 -5.87
C PRO A 118 2.89 12.50 -5.05
N LEU A 119 2.05 11.77 -4.32
CA LEU A 119 2.44 10.51 -3.71
C LEU A 119 2.32 9.43 -4.77
N ASP A 120 3.41 8.69 -4.99
CA ASP A 120 3.43 7.56 -5.91
C ASP A 120 3.57 6.28 -5.10
N PHE A 121 2.80 5.25 -5.48
CA PHE A 121 2.90 3.95 -4.82
C PHE A 121 2.47 2.83 -5.74
N SER A 122 2.93 1.62 -5.42
CA SER A 122 2.50 0.39 -6.06
C SER A 122 2.08 -0.61 -5.00
N ILE A 123 1.05 -1.40 -5.28
CA ILE A 123 0.61 -2.44 -4.35
C ILE A 123 1.69 -3.53 -4.30
N ILE A 124 2.04 -3.97 -3.11
CA ILE A 124 3.05 -5.02 -2.93
C ILE A 124 2.46 -6.36 -3.37
N ALA A 125 2.94 -6.87 -4.50
CA ALA A 125 2.48 -8.13 -5.08
C ALA A 125 3.54 -9.23 -5.04
N SER A 126 4.74 -8.92 -4.52
CA SER A 126 5.84 -9.88 -4.44
C SER A 126 6.55 -9.77 -3.10
N THR A 127 7.01 -10.89 -2.58
CA THR A 127 7.80 -10.92 -1.34
C THR A 127 9.32 -10.83 -1.59
N ASN A 128 9.74 -10.64 -2.84
CA ASN A 128 11.15 -10.75 -3.26
C ASN A 128 11.92 -9.42 -3.25
N TRP A 129 11.64 -8.55 -2.28
CA TRP A 129 12.27 -7.22 -2.20
C TRP A 129 13.45 -7.14 -1.21
N GLY A 130 13.89 -8.30 -0.66
CA GLY A 130 15.13 -8.37 0.11
C GLY A 130 15.15 -7.59 1.42
N GLY A 131 14.03 -7.40 2.07
CA GLY A 131 13.96 -6.73 3.37
C GLY A 131 13.79 -5.21 3.30
N TYR A 132 13.81 -4.61 2.13
CA TYR A 132 13.55 -3.18 1.92
C TYR A 132 12.07 -2.85 1.87
N VAL A 133 11.24 -3.83 1.61
CA VAL A 133 9.79 -3.72 1.47
C VAL A 133 9.14 -4.75 2.38
N ILE A 134 7.95 -4.45 2.88
CA ILE A 134 7.19 -5.37 3.72
C ILE A 134 7.05 -6.71 2.99
N SER A 135 7.40 -7.80 3.67
CA SER A 135 7.37 -9.15 3.09
C SER A 135 5.94 -9.70 3.11
N VAL A 136 5.16 -9.30 2.13
CA VAL A 136 3.74 -9.65 2.00
C VAL A 136 3.37 -9.64 0.51
N SER A 137 2.33 -10.40 0.14
CA SER A 137 1.81 -10.38 -1.23
C SER A 137 0.33 -10.06 -1.23
N TYR A 138 -0.02 -8.95 -1.86
CA TYR A 138 -1.41 -8.55 -2.12
C TYR A 138 -1.78 -8.73 -3.59
N VAL A 139 -1.24 -9.79 -4.21
CA VAL A 139 -1.50 -10.06 -5.63
C VAL A 139 -2.99 -10.24 -5.92
N ASP A 140 -3.73 -10.90 -5.04
CA ASP A 140 -5.16 -11.14 -5.22
C ASP A 140 -5.99 -9.86 -4.99
N GLU A 141 -5.48 -8.95 -4.19
CA GLU A 141 -6.16 -7.69 -3.85
C GLU A 141 -5.84 -6.57 -4.84
N PHE A 142 -4.90 -6.79 -5.76
CA PHE A 142 -4.49 -5.76 -6.72
C PHE A 142 -5.63 -5.34 -7.65
N MET A 143 -6.29 -6.31 -8.29
CA MET A 143 -7.36 -5.99 -9.24
C MET A 143 -8.54 -5.26 -8.58
N PRO A 144 -9.06 -5.72 -7.44
CA PRO A 144 -10.09 -4.97 -6.73
C PRO A 144 -9.68 -3.55 -6.37
N PHE A 145 -8.44 -3.36 -5.92
CA PHE A 145 -7.94 -2.02 -5.60
C PHE A 145 -7.84 -1.14 -6.86
N MET A 146 -7.29 -1.69 -7.94
CA MET A 146 -7.16 -0.97 -9.21
C MET A 146 -8.53 -0.53 -9.74
N GLU A 147 -9.52 -1.42 -9.72
CA GLU A 147 -10.88 -1.11 -10.16
C GLU A 147 -11.51 -0.02 -9.31
N PHE A 148 -11.36 -0.10 -7.99
CA PHE A 148 -11.79 0.95 -7.07
C PHE A 148 -11.13 2.28 -7.42
N TYR A 149 -9.80 2.27 -7.57
CA TYR A 149 -9.02 3.48 -7.80
C TYR A 149 -9.40 4.16 -9.11
N GLN A 150 -9.48 3.39 -10.20
CA GLN A 150 -9.81 3.94 -11.52
C GLN A 150 -11.27 4.40 -11.63
N ASN A 151 -12.19 3.63 -11.08
CA ASN A 151 -13.62 3.84 -11.33
C ASN A 151 -14.29 4.73 -10.29
N ARG A 152 -13.76 4.75 -9.06
CA ARG A 152 -14.39 5.45 -7.95
C ARG A 152 -13.58 6.59 -7.38
N PHE A 153 -12.25 6.49 -7.43
CA PHE A 153 -11.37 7.44 -6.76
C PHE A 153 -10.63 8.38 -7.71
N ALA A 154 -10.28 7.94 -8.92
CA ALA A 154 -9.47 8.72 -9.87
C ALA A 154 -10.12 10.04 -10.28
N LYS A 155 -9.27 10.99 -10.50
CA LYS A 155 -9.60 12.34 -11.00
C LYS A 155 -8.67 12.70 -12.13
#